data_8ab006261ec5d710da1b84dcefac5038
#
_entry.id   8ab006261ec5d710da1b84dcefac5038
#
_cell.length_a   1.000
_cell.length_b   1.000
_cell.length_c   1.000
_cell.angle_alpha   90.00
_cell.angle_beta   90.00
_cell.angle_gamma   90.00
#
_symmetry.space_group_name_H-M   'P 1'
#
loop_
_entity.id
_entity.type
_entity.pdbx_description
1 polymer ?
#
loop_
_entity_poly.entity_id
_entity_poly.type
_entity_poly.pdbx_seq_one_letter_code
_entity_poly.pdbx_strand_id
1 'polypeptide(L)'
;MVVGEPLELHIERWKLMKRRSFLKLAGSAWTSGLIVGNYSPAGQRGAQASGDGIFLDTNLLRGRNQNRSTLVCQNGVVCSSQPLASMAGVDILKAGGNAIDAAICANAMLSLVEPMSCGPGGDLFAIVWDAKQRKLLGLNASGRSPYDWSLDKALAMGLKEIPVLGPLAWSVPGCVSGWSALQKKLGRLDLAKVLEAPIYYAREGFGVTPIIGRSWSLGSEANPAAFKTFMPDGKPLRFGDIFKNEDMAQFFEIIARDGAEAFYKGQIAERIVKFSQANGGRFSMRDFSDHTADWVEPVSTNYRGYDVWELPPNGQGIAALQMLNLLEHFDIGSMEPNSAEQLHLFIEAKKLAFEDRAVYYADMDFADVPLKALISKEYAAQRVKLIDPKRAAQQVEPGRLKSSSDTIYLTAADKEGNMVSLIQSIYYGWGSSFVPDGLGFCLQNRGQLFSLNPADLNKLEPHKRPFHTIIPAFVTKDAEPVFSFGVMGGDFQPQGHVQVLMNILDFGMSPQQAGEQPRIQHSESSTPTGRKMVGGGSVDFEQHISEDTKLRLSYMGHKVRSGTGAFGGYQGIWKKSNPRRYFGGSDPRKDGCAIGY
;
A
#
# COMPACT_ATOMS: atom_id res chain seq x y z
N MET A 1 -25.18 63.75 -9.62
CA MET A 1 -26.04 63.05 -8.67
C MET A 1 -26.98 62.17 -9.44
N VAL A 2 -26.75 60.88 -9.48
CA VAL A 2 -27.74 59.87 -9.97
C VAL A 2 -27.74 58.83 -8.85
N VAL A 3 -28.91 58.71 -8.24
CA VAL A 3 -29.16 57.84 -7.08
C VAL A 3 -29.34 56.40 -7.59
N GLY A 4 -28.54 55.43 -7.11
CA GLY A 4 -28.69 54.03 -7.45
C GLY A 4 -29.80 53.37 -6.63
N GLU A 5 -30.63 52.57 -7.30
CA GLU A 5 -31.67 51.75 -6.67
C GLU A 5 -31.07 50.57 -5.85
N PRO A 6 -31.75 50.11 -4.80
CA PRO A 6 -31.19 49.10 -3.88
C PRO A 6 -31.19 47.69 -4.47
N LEU A 7 -30.16 46.95 -4.16
CA LEU A 7 -29.85 45.57 -4.62
C LEU A 7 -30.93 44.50 -4.31
N GLU A 8 -31.85 44.76 -3.40
CA GLU A 8 -32.93 43.82 -2.98
C GLU A 8 -34.01 43.59 -4.02
N LEU A 9 -34.30 44.53 -4.90
CA LEU A 9 -35.31 44.38 -5.94
C LEU A 9 -34.91 43.45 -7.09
N HIS A 10 -33.60 43.23 -7.29
CA HIS A 10 -33.10 42.30 -8.29
C HIS A 10 -33.18 40.83 -7.87
N ILE A 11 -33.10 40.53 -6.59
CA ILE A 11 -33.14 39.16 -6.07
C ILE A 11 -34.56 38.59 -6.10
N GLU A 12 -35.58 39.39 -5.83
CA GLU A 12 -37.00 38.98 -5.91
C GLU A 12 -37.47 38.74 -7.34
N ARG A 13 -37.04 39.54 -8.31
CA ARG A 13 -37.33 39.31 -9.75
C ARG A 13 -36.71 37.99 -10.27
N TRP A 14 -35.55 37.61 -9.78
CA TRP A 14 -34.86 36.39 -10.19
C TRP A 14 -35.53 35.10 -9.63
N LYS A 15 -36.09 35.16 -8.42
CA LYS A 15 -36.85 34.06 -7.81
C LYS A 15 -38.19 33.81 -8.52
N LEU A 16 -38.87 34.84 -9.00
CA LEU A 16 -40.14 34.70 -9.74
C LEU A 16 -39.96 34.16 -11.18
N MET A 17 -38.86 34.45 -11.84
CA MET A 17 -38.59 33.90 -13.20
C MET A 17 -38.29 32.39 -13.14
N LYS A 18 -37.59 31.86 -12.14
CA LYS A 18 -37.31 30.42 -12.02
C LYS A 18 -38.57 29.58 -11.70
N ARG A 19 -39.55 30.12 -10.98
CA ARG A 19 -40.79 29.38 -10.68
C ARG A 19 -41.70 29.24 -11.90
N ARG A 20 -41.74 30.20 -12.82
CA ARG A 20 -42.58 30.14 -14.03
C ARG A 20 -42.00 29.21 -15.11
N SER A 21 -40.70 29.04 -15.18
CA SER A 21 -40.04 28.11 -16.13
C SER A 21 -40.15 26.65 -15.70
N PHE A 22 -40.16 26.38 -14.40
CA PHE A 22 -40.29 25.02 -13.87
C PHE A 22 -41.70 24.43 -14.03
N LEU A 23 -42.73 25.26 -13.97
CA LEU A 23 -44.15 24.83 -14.13
C LEU A 23 -44.56 24.63 -15.60
N LYS A 24 -43.78 25.11 -16.59
CA LYS A 24 -44.06 24.88 -18.03
C LYS A 24 -43.39 23.59 -18.56
N LEU A 25 -42.38 23.03 -17.87
CA LEU A 25 -41.77 21.74 -18.26
C LEU A 25 -42.46 20.52 -17.63
N ALA A 26 -43.29 20.70 -16.62
CA ALA A 26 -44.01 19.61 -15.95
C ALA A 26 -45.32 19.21 -16.63
N GLY A 27 -45.72 19.90 -17.69
CA GLY A 27 -47.06 19.74 -18.32
C GLY A 27 -47.09 18.91 -19.63
N SER A 28 -45.99 18.35 -20.10
CA SER A 28 -45.96 17.68 -21.43
C SER A 28 -45.38 16.27 -21.47
N ALA A 29 -45.32 15.56 -20.33
CA ALA A 29 -44.81 14.19 -20.28
C ALA A 29 -45.75 13.22 -19.54
N TRP A 30 -47.01 13.20 -19.94
CA TRP A 30 -47.96 12.18 -19.47
C TRP A 30 -48.71 11.60 -20.68
N THR A 31 -48.08 10.75 -21.45
CA THR A 31 -48.71 9.65 -22.20
C THR A 31 -47.58 8.80 -22.82
N SER A 32 -47.12 7.79 -22.12
CA SER A 32 -46.56 6.55 -22.69
C SER A 32 -46.29 5.55 -21.57
N GLY A 33 -47.14 4.54 -21.49
CA GLY A 33 -46.76 3.17 -21.11
C GLY A 33 -46.30 2.90 -19.69
N LEU A 34 -47.23 2.69 -18.74
CA LEU A 34 -46.97 1.90 -17.55
C LEU A 34 -46.63 0.46 -17.97
N ILE A 35 -45.35 0.10 -17.90
CA ILE A 35 -44.92 -1.29 -17.73
C ILE A 35 -44.76 -1.50 -16.25
N VAL A 36 -45.76 -2.08 -15.60
CA VAL A 36 -45.66 -2.59 -14.23
C VAL A 36 -44.85 -3.86 -14.26
N GLY A 37 -43.56 -3.75 -14.06
CA GLY A 37 -42.69 -4.89 -13.76
C GLY A 37 -42.88 -5.26 -12.30
N ASN A 38 -43.42 -6.45 -12.07
CA ASN A 38 -43.55 -7.04 -10.74
C ASN A 38 -42.18 -7.13 -10.07
N TYR A 39 -41.96 -6.34 -9.05
CA TYR A 39 -40.85 -6.51 -8.12
C TYR A 39 -41.17 -7.70 -7.19
N SER A 40 -40.53 -8.84 -7.42
CA SER A 40 -40.42 -9.89 -6.40
C SER A 40 -39.15 -9.60 -5.58
N PRO A 41 -39.28 -9.29 -4.29
CA PRO A 41 -38.11 -9.29 -3.41
C PRO A 41 -37.82 -10.72 -2.97
N ALA A 42 -36.56 -11.10 -2.98
CA ALA A 42 -36.01 -12.38 -2.54
C ALA A 42 -36.21 -13.58 -3.49
N GLY A 43 -35.15 -13.94 -4.14
CA GLY A 43 -35.02 -15.24 -4.77
C GLY A 43 -34.39 -15.20 -6.16
N GLN A 44 -33.10 -14.95 -6.22
CA GLN A 44 -32.18 -15.50 -7.21
C GLN A 44 -30.76 -14.98 -6.93
N ARG A 45 -30.19 -15.42 -5.82
CA ARG A 45 -28.75 -15.38 -5.58
C ARG A 45 -28.24 -16.81 -5.77
N GLY A 46 -27.97 -17.13 -6.97
CA GLY A 46 -27.43 -18.40 -7.42
C GLY A 46 -26.95 -18.26 -8.86
N ALA A 47 -26.44 -17.09 -9.23
CA ALA A 47 -25.62 -16.97 -10.42
C ALA A 47 -24.24 -17.51 -10.04
N GLN A 48 -24.07 -18.83 -10.08
CA GLN A 48 -22.76 -19.39 -10.37
C GLN A 48 -22.18 -18.57 -11.51
N ALA A 49 -20.95 -18.07 -11.34
CA ALA A 49 -20.19 -17.50 -12.42
C ALA A 49 -20.13 -18.56 -13.53
N SER A 50 -21.05 -18.47 -14.48
CA SER A 50 -21.02 -19.29 -15.68
C SER A 50 -19.69 -19.00 -16.35
N GLY A 51 -18.95 -20.06 -16.64
CA GLY A 51 -17.60 -20.03 -17.15
C GLY A 51 -17.37 -18.88 -18.13
N ASP A 52 -16.30 -18.14 -17.94
CA ASP A 52 -15.78 -16.98 -18.65
C ASP A 52 -16.13 -15.56 -18.16
N GLY A 53 -17.10 -15.33 -17.33
CA GLY A 53 -17.35 -14.01 -16.71
C GLY A 53 -16.49 -13.82 -15.46
N ILE A 54 -15.40 -13.04 -15.56
CA ILE A 54 -14.50 -12.80 -14.43
C ILE A 54 -15.15 -11.91 -13.37
N PHE A 55 -15.99 -10.95 -13.81
CA PHE A 55 -16.65 -10.00 -12.93
C PHE A 55 -18.13 -9.92 -13.23
N LEU A 56 -18.95 -9.96 -12.19
CA LEU A 56 -20.38 -9.65 -12.31
C LEU A 56 -20.50 -8.13 -12.46
N ASP A 57 -20.84 -7.68 -13.66
CA ASP A 57 -21.18 -6.27 -13.88
C ASP A 57 -22.62 -6.00 -13.42
N THR A 58 -22.87 -6.25 -12.14
CA THR A 58 -24.20 -6.06 -11.53
C THR A 58 -24.54 -4.61 -11.28
N ASN A 59 -23.59 -3.67 -11.49
CA ASN A 59 -23.75 -2.28 -11.05
C ASN A 59 -24.06 -1.29 -12.15
N LEU A 60 -24.00 -1.64 -13.43
CA LEU A 60 -24.45 -0.77 -14.51
C LEU A 60 -25.95 -0.41 -14.39
N LEU A 61 -26.74 -1.26 -13.71
CA LEU A 61 -28.19 -1.10 -13.58
C LEU A 61 -28.67 -0.64 -12.19
N ARG A 62 -27.80 -0.64 -11.15
CA ARG A 62 -28.22 -0.37 -9.76
C ARG A 62 -27.61 0.87 -9.10
N GLY A 63 -27.03 1.75 -9.89
CA GLY A 63 -26.31 2.91 -9.38
C GLY A 63 -24.81 2.60 -9.21
N ARG A 64 -24.00 3.55 -9.64
CA ARG A 64 -22.53 3.42 -9.57
C ARG A 64 -22.05 3.53 -8.14
N ASN A 65 -21.50 2.43 -7.59
CA ASN A 65 -20.76 2.45 -6.34
C ASN A 65 -19.26 2.67 -6.57
N GLN A 66 -18.87 3.15 -7.75
CA GLN A 66 -17.47 3.45 -8.09
C GLN A 66 -17.36 4.80 -8.78
N ASN A 67 -16.29 5.53 -8.49
CA ASN A 67 -16.01 6.85 -9.06
C ASN A 67 -15.27 6.75 -10.40
N ARG A 68 -14.58 5.64 -10.66
CA ARG A 68 -13.76 5.40 -11.85
C ARG A 68 -14.16 4.11 -12.55
N SER A 69 -13.98 4.08 -13.87
CA SER A 69 -14.15 2.84 -14.64
C SER A 69 -12.93 1.94 -14.47
N THR A 70 -13.14 0.63 -14.48
CA THR A 70 -12.05 -0.34 -14.63
C THR A 70 -11.36 -0.10 -15.97
N LEU A 71 -10.05 0.09 -15.97
CA LEU A 71 -9.27 0.18 -17.21
C LEU A 71 -9.22 -1.20 -17.88
N VAL A 72 -9.40 -1.27 -19.19
CA VAL A 72 -9.19 -2.51 -19.96
C VAL A 72 -8.20 -2.24 -21.08
N CYS A 73 -7.13 -3.03 -21.17
CA CYS A 73 -6.10 -2.90 -22.21
C CYS A 73 -5.44 -4.25 -22.54
N GLN A 74 -4.61 -4.28 -23.60
CA GLN A 74 -4.04 -5.54 -24.14
C GLN A 74 -2.51 -5.61 -24.05
N ASN A 75 -1.82 -4.47 -24.22
CA ASN A 75 -0.38 -4.45 -24.45
C ASN A 75 0.43 -4.20 -23.18
N GLY A 76 -0.07 -3.35 -22.29
CA GLY A 76 0.61 -3.04 -21.05
C GLY A 76 -0.17 -2.08 -20.18
N VAL A 77 0.10 -2.13 -18.88
CA VAL A 77 -0.60 -1.31 -17.89
C VAL A 77 0.30 -1.05 -16.68
N VAL A 78 0.19 0.16 -16.13
CA VAL A 78 0.80 0.55 -14.86
C VAL A 78 -0.27 1.19 -13.99
N CYS A 79 -0.37 0.73 -12.75
CA CYS A 79 -1.24 1.31 -11.73
C CYS A 79 -0.38 1.80 -10.57
N SER A 80 -0.49 3.08 -10.23
CA SER A 80 0.25 3.70 -9.13
C SER A 80 -0.57 4.75 -8.39
N SER A 81 -0.08 5.24 -7.26
CA SER A 81 -0.73 6.29 -6.47
C SER A 81 -0.66 7.69 -7.12
N GLN A 82 0.03 7.82 -8.27
CA GLN A 82 0.24 9.11 -8.95
C GLN A 82 0.17 8.98 -10.48
N PRO A 83 -0.57 9.88 -11.19
CA PRO A 83 -0.71 9.81 -12.65
C PRO A 83 0.61 9.89 -13.42
N LEU A 84 1.52 10.79 -13.01
CA LEU A 84 2.83 10.95 -13.66
C LEU A 84 3.68 9.69 -13.56
N ALA A 85 3.63 8.98 -12.43
CA ALA A 85 4.35 7.72 -12.25
C ALA A 85 3.78 6.61 -13.15
N SER A 86 2.46 6.50 -13.23
CA SER A 86 1.81 5.54 -14.13
C SER A 86 2.10 5.84 -15.61
N MET A 87 2.08 7.13 -16.00
CA MET A 87 2.38 7.58 -17.35
C MET A 87 3.83 7.27 -17.72
N ALA A 88 4.81 7.64 -16.88
CA ALA A 88 6.22 7.36 -17.13
C ALA A 88 6.49 5.86 -17.28
N GLY A 89 5.87 5.01 -16.44
CA GLY A 89 5.97 3.56 -16.59
C GLY A 89 5.39 3.04 -17.91
N VAL A 90 4.25 3.57 -18.37
CA VAL A 90 3.67 3.21 -19.67
C VAL A 90 4.55 3.68 -20.84
N ASP A 91 5.19 4.84 -20.73
CA ASP A 91 6.12 5.32 -21.76
C ASP A 91 7.36 4.42 -21.87
N ILE A 92 7.86 3.88 -20.76
CA ILE A 92 8.90 2.84 -20.76
C ILE A 92 8.42 1.57 -21.47
N LEU A 93 7.18 1.09 -21.24
CA LEU A 93 6.63 -0.06 -21.95
C LEU A 93 6.55 0.19 -23.46
N LYS A 94 6.12 1.37 -23.89
CA LYS A 94 6.04 1.78 -25.30
C LYS A 94 7.43 1.94 -25.94
N ALA A 95 8.42 2.36 -25.16
CA ALA A 95 9.81 2.48 -25.60
C ALA A 95 10.55 1.13 -25.77
N GLY A 96 9.85 0.00 -25.51
CA GLY A 96 10.41 -1.34 -25.67
C GLY A 96 10.88 -1.99 -24.36
N GLY A 97 10.76 -1.31 -23.23
CA GLY A 97 10.96 -1.89 -21.90
C GLY A 97 9.89 -2.92 -21.54
N ASN A 98 10.14 -3.66 -20.47
CA ASN A 98 9.21 -4.65 -19.92
C ASN A 98 8.53 -4.13 -18.63
N ALA A 99 7.71 -4.96 -18.00
CA ALA A 99 7.01 -4.61 -16.76
C ALA A 99 7.96 -4.24 -15.61
N ILE A 100 9.15 -4.83 -15.59
CA ILE A 100 10.18 -4.56 -14.58
C ILE A 100 10.77 -3.17 -14.76
N ASP A 101 11.16 -2.82 -15.97
CA ASP A 101 11.68 -1.47 -16.31
C ASP A 101 10.62 -0.40 -15.98
N ALA A 102 9.36 -0.67 -16.35
CA ALA A 102 8.24 0.21 -16.07
C ALA A 102 7.99 0.40 -14.55
N ALA A 103 8.10 -0.68 -13.76
CA ALA A 103 7.95 -0.63 -12.32
C ALA A 103 9.07 0.17 -11.65
N ILE A 104 10.32 0.03 -12.09
CA ILE A 104 11.47 0.81 -11.59
C ILE A 104 11.25 2.30 -11.92
N CYS A 105 10.91 2.63 -13.17
CA CYS A 105 10.63 4.01 -13.58
C CYS A 105 9.51 4.63 -12.76
N ALA A 106 8.38 3.93 -12.64
CA ALA A 106 7.24 4.41 -11.86
C ALA A 106 7.60 4.60 -10.37
N ASN A 107 8.43 3.71 -9.80
CA ASN A 107 8.89 3.84 -8.42
C ASN A 107 9.84 5.04 -8.23
N ALA A 108 10.78 5.25 -9.15
CA ALA A 108 11.64 6.43 -9.16
C ALA A 108 10.82 7.73 -9.31
N MET A 109 9.80 7.74 -10.17
CA MET A 109 8.85 8.86 -10.28
C MET A 109 8.09 9.10 -8.97
N LEU A 110 7.59 8.03 -8.32
CA LEU A 110 6.90 8.14 -7.03
C LEU A 110 7.79 8.75 -5.95
N SER A 111 9.09 8.42 -5.96
CA SER A 111 10.08 9.00 -5.04
C SER A 111 10.17 10.53 -5.16
N LEU A 112 9.82 11.08 -6.32
CA LEU A 112 9.78 12.51 -6.59
C LEU A 112 8.39 13.12 -6.30
N VAL A 113 7.32 12.46 -6.79
CA VAL A 113 5.96 13.04 -6.77
C VAL A 113 5.17 12.71 -5.49
N GLU A 114 5.64 11.77 -4.68
CA GLU A 114 5.08 11.40 -3.36
C GLU A 114 6.21 11.24 -2.31
N PRO A 115 7.10 12.25 -2.12
CA PRO A 115 8.34 12.13 -1.34
C PRO A 115 8.11 11.90 0.16
N MET A 116 6.91 12.20 0.68
CA MET A 116 6.55 11.94 2.07
C MET A 116 6.32 10.45 2.35
N SER A 117 6.06 9.64 1.32
CA SER A 117 5.73 8.22 1.49
C SER A 117 6.85 7.28 1.08
N CYS A 118 7.73 7.73 0.18
CA CYS A 118 8.73 6.88 -0.48
C CYS A 118 9.97 7.65 -0.95
N GLY A 119 11.01 6.91 -1.33
CA GLY A 119 12.24 7.49 -1.88
C GLY A 119 13.44 6.56 -1.80
N PRO A 120 14.57 6.92 -2.45
CA PRO A 120 15.81 6.13 -2.44
C PRO A 120 16.37 5.87 -1.03
N GLY A 121 15.99 6.71 -0.06
CA GLY A 121 16.35 6.54 1.35
C GLY A 121 15.53 5.49 2.11
N GLY A 122 14.67 4.73 1.42
CA GLY A 122 13.80 3.69 1.98
C GLY A 122 14.11 2.28 1.49
N ASP A 123 13.14 1.38 1.70
CA ASP A 123 13.21 -0.06 1.38
C ASP A 123 12.25 -0.43 0.25
N LEU A 124 12.52 -1.57 -0.42
CA LEU A 124 11.72 -2.08 -1.52
C LEU A 124 11.50 -3.60 -1.40
N PHE A 125 10.25 -4.04 -1.62
CA PHE A 125 9.91 -5.44 -1.83
C PHE A 125 9.21 -5.62 -3.18
N ALA A 126 9.38 -6.77 -3.81
CA ALA A 126 8.65 -7.10 -5.03
C ALA A 126 8.31 -8.58 -5.14
N ILE A 127 7.16 -8.88 -5.78
CA ILE A 127 6.86 -10.20 -6.35
C ILE A 127 6.73 -10.02 -7.85
N VAL A 128 7.46 -10.80 -8.62
CA VAL A 128 7.51 -10.72 -10.08
C VAL A 128 7.09 -12.06 -10.67
N TRP A 129 6.10 -12.03 -11.57
CA TRP A 129 5.85 -13.14 -12.47
C TRP A 129 6.74 -13.00 -13.70
N ASP A 130 7.69 -13.91 -13.84
CA ASP A 130 8.48 -14.07 -15.06
C ASP A 130 7.72 -14.95 -16.06
N ALA A 131 7.17 -14.33 -17.09
CA ALA A 131 6.37 -15.04 -18.09
C ALA A 131 7.18 -16.02 -18.92
N LYS A 132 8.49 -15.80 -19.09
CA LYS A 132 9.39 -16.71 -19.82
C LYS A 132 9.66 -17.99 -19.03
N GLN A 133 9.94 -17.85 -17.73
CA GLN A 133 10.19 -18.98 -16.84
C GLN A 133 8.91 -19.59 -16.27
N ARG A 134 7.76 -18.89 -16.39
CA ARG A 134 6.47 -19.25 -15.76
C ARG A 134 6.62 -19.46 -14.25
N LYS A 135 7.32 -18.54 -13.60
CA LYS A 135 7.65 -18.63 -12.17
C LYS A 135 7.45 -17.28 -11.48
N LEU A 136 6.97 -17.33 -10.23
CA LEU A 136 7.03 -16.18 -9.31
C LEU A 136 8.42 -16.10 -8.67
N LEU A 137 8.92 -14.88 -8.56
CA LEU A 137 10.18 -14.54 -7.91
C LEU A 137 9.88 -13.46 -6.87
N GLY A 138 10.40 -13.63 -5.66
CA GLY A 138 10.30 -12.64 -4.60
C GLY A 138 11.62 -11.88 -4.41
N LEU A 139 11.54 -10.59 -4.13
CA LEU A 139 12.69 -9.76 -3.79
C LEU A 139 12.45 -9.04 -2.46
N ASN A 140 13.38 -9.22 -1.52
CA ASN A 140 13.47 -8.48 -0.28
C ASN A 140 14.70 -7.56 -0.34
N ALA A 141 14.48 -6.28 -0.55
CA ALA A 141 15.51 -5.24 -0.51
C ALA A 141 15.29 -4.33 0.70
N SER A 142 15.02 -4.90 1.88
CA SER A 142 14.98 -4.13 3.13
C SER A 142 16.36 -3.98 3.75
N GLY A 143 16.57 -2.82 4.33
CA GLY A 143 17.84 -2.47 4.95
C GLY A 143 18.04 -3.10 6.33
N ARG A 144 19.31 -3.21 6.71
CA ARG A 144 19.74 -3.74 8.01
C ARG A 144 20.12 -2.60 8.96
N SER A 145 20.03 -2.86 10.27
CA SER A 145 20.56 -1.98 11.29
C SER A 145 22.07 -1.79 11.13
N PRO A 146 22.65 -0.65 11.55
CA PRO A 146 24.09 -0.47 11.58
C PRO A 146 24.81 -1.52 12.44
N TYR A 147 26.01 -1.92 12.05
CA TYR A 147 26.87 -2.80 12.87
C TYR A 147 27.17 -2.21 14.27
N ASP A 148 27.22 -0.88 14.35
CA ASP A 148 27.46 -0.17 15.62
C ASP A 148 26.19 0.11 16.41
N TRP A 149 25.06 -0.52 16.09
CA TRP A 149 23.79 -0.33 16.78
C TRP A 149 23.26 -1.64 17.37
N SER A 150 23.25 -1.75 18.71
CA SER A 150 22.85 -2.95 19.44
C SER A 150 21.87 -2.64 20.57
N LEU A 151 21.17 -3.68 21.05
CA LEU A 151 20.27 -3.60 22.20
C LEU A 151 20.97 -3.04 23.44
N ASP A 152 22.18 -3.52 23.75
CA ASP A 152 22.94 -3.06 24.93
C ASP A 152 23.24 -1.55 24.85
N LYS A 153 23.63 -1.05 23.67
CA LYS A 153 23.85 0.38 23.46
C LYS A 153 22.59 1.20 23.63
N ALA A 154 21.46 0.73 23.11
CA ALA A 154 20.18 1.39 23.26
C ALA A 154 19.74 1.44 24.75
N LEU A 155 19.87 0.35 25.47
CA LEU A 155 19.56 0.27 26.90
C LEU A 155 20.51 1.13 27.74
N ALA A 156 21.80 1.16 27.41
CA ALA A 156 22.78 2.02 28.10
C ALA A 156 22.49 3.52 27.91
N MET A 157 21.82 3.90 26.83
CA MET A 157 21.29 5.26 26.59
C MET A 157 19.99 5.55 27.36
N GLY A 158 19.45 4.58 28.10
CA GLY A 158 18.19 4.70 28.83
C GLY A 158 16.94 4.64 27.96
N LEU A 159 17.04 4.17 26.71
CA LEU A 159 15.91 4.08 25.80
C LEU A 159 14.97 2.96 26.25
N LYS A 160 13.67 3.23 26.21
CA LYS A 160 12.59 2.24 26.39
C LYS A 160 12.04 1.76 25.04
N GLU A 161 12.17 2.58 24.01
CA GLU A 161 11.84 2.31 22.61
C GLU A 161 12.79 3.13 21.73
N ILE A 162 12.96 2.72 20.47
CA ILE A 162 13.74 3.51 19.51
C ILE A 162 12.88 4.71 19.07
N PRO A 163 13.43 5.95 19.11
CA PRO A 163 12.70 7.15 18.68
C PRO A 163 12.19 7.03 17.25
N VAL A 164 11.00 7.54 16.99
CA VAL A 164 10.40 7.54 15.64
C VAL A 164 11.19 8.43 14.68
N LEU A 165 11.69 9.56 15.17
CA LEU A 165 12.42 10.56 14.37
C LEU A 165 13.92 10.56 14.72
N GLY A 166 14.71 11.02 13.77
CA GLY A 166 16.14 11.20 13.95
C GLY A 166 16.99 9.95 13.70
N PRO A 167 18.30 10.03 14.03
CA PRO A 167 19.33 9.14 13.49
C PRO A 167 19.34 7.73 14.11
N LEU A 168 18.78 7.52 15.28
CA LEU A 168 18.77 6.21 15.93
C LEU A 168 17.77 5.22 15.29
N ALA A 169 16.82 5.74 14.51
CA ALA A 169 15.84 4.95 13.77
C ALA A 169 16.30 4.55 12.35
N TRP A 170 17.50 4.99 11.92
CA TRP A 170 17.95 4.69 10.57
C TRP A 170 18.37 3.23 10.41
N SER A 171 17.93 2.62 9.30
CA SER A 171 18.49 1.40 8.71
C SER A 171 19.06 1.72 7.33
N VAL A 172 19.95 0.89 6.83
CA VAL A 172 20.57 1.10 5.50
C VAL A 172 19.46 1.15 4.45
N PRO A 173 19.38 2.19 3.59
CA PRO A 173 18.36 2.24 2.55
C PRO A 173 18.52 1.12 1.52
N GLY A 174 17.48 0.33 1.29
CA GLY A 174 17.52 -0.82 0.39
C GLY A 174 16.94 -0.59 -1.01
N CYS A 175 16.22 0.51 -1.23
CA CYS A 175 15.47 0.77 -2.47
C CYS A 175 16.32 0.66 -3.73
N VAL A 176 17.49 1.30 -3.76
CA VAL A 176 18.40 1.32 -4.93
C VAL A 176 18.99 -0.07 -5.22
N SER A 177 19.26 -0.88 -4.18
CA SER A 177 19.66 -2.28 -4.36
C SER A 177 18.55 -3.11 -4.99
N GLY A 178 17.31 -2.83 -4.63
CA GLY A 178 16.14 -3.44 -5.22
C GLY A 178 15.99 -3.11 -6.71
N TRP A 179 16.14 -1.82 -7.10
CA TRP A 179 16.14 -1.43 -8.52
C TRP A 179 17.25 -2.17 -9.29
N SER A 180 18.46 -2.20 -8.75
CA SER A 180 19.59 -2.86 -9.38
C SER A 180 19.39 -4.37 -9.52
N ALA A 181 18.87 -5.04 -8.48
CA ALA A 181 18.60 -6.47 -8.51
C ALA A 181 17.53 -6.84 -9.54
N LEU A 182 16.44 -6.05 -9.59
CA LEU A 182 15.36 -6.21 -10.57
C LEU A 182 15.86 -6.00 -12.00
N GLN A 183 16.55 -4.87 -12.25
CA GLN A 183 17.05 -4.52 -13.57
C GLN A 183 18.08 -5.55 -14.08
N LYS A 184 19.07 -5.93 -13.29
CA LYS A 184 20.12 -6.87 -13.69
C LYS A 184 19.58 -8.27 -14.02
N LYS A 185 18.57 -8.75 -13.30
CA LYS A 185 18.05 -10.11 -13.48
C LYS A 185 16.95 -10.20 -14.53
N LEU A 186 16.08 -9.19 -14.60
CA LEU A 186 14.82 -9.25 -15.33
C LEU A 186 14.56 -8.04 -16.23
N GLY A 187 15.26 -6.93 -16.06
CA GLY A 187 15.12 -5.73 -16.87
C GLY A 187 15.59 -5.92 -18.31
N ARG A 188 15.12 -5.06 -19.19
CA ARG A 188 15.46 -5.04 -20.63
C ARG A 188 16.21 -3.78 -21.01
N LEU A 189 15.90 -2.67 -20.37
CA LEU A 189 16.54 -1.37 -20.60
C LEU A 189 17.58 -1.10 -19.51
N ASP A 190 18.56 -0.26 -19.83
CA ASP A 190 19.50 0.24 -18.83
C ASP A 190 18.85 1.28 -17.90
N LEU A 191 19.48 1.51 -16.74
CA LEU A 191 18.96 2.46 -15.75
C LEU A 191 18.96 3.90 -16.29
N ALA A 192 19.86 4.25 -17.22
CA ALA A 192 19.89 5.57 -17.84
C ALA A 192 18.58 5.85 -18.57
N LYS A 193 18.11 4.88 -19.37
CA LYS A 193 16.82 4.99 -20.07
C LYS A 193 15.62 4.98 -19.12
N VAL A 194 15.65 4.11 -18.11
CA VAL A 194 14.57 3.98 -17.12
C VAL A 194 14.41 5.24 -16.27
N LEU A 195 15.49 5.98 -16.00
CA LEU A 195 15.50 7.16 -15.15
C LEU A 195 15.36 8.49 -15.90
N GLU A 196 15.23 8.50 -17.23
CA GLU A 196 15.05 9.74 -18.01
C GLU A 196 13.88 10.60 -17.53
N ALA A 197 12.70 10.02 -17.36
CA ALA A 197 11.52 10.76 -16.91
C ALA A 197 11.66 11.27 -15.45
N PRO A 198 12.09 10.46 -14.46
CA PRO A 198 12.41 10.96 -13.12
C PRO A 198 13.41 12.13 -13.11
N ILE A 199 14.49 12.06 -13.91
CA ILE A 199 15.48 13.15 -14.03
C ILE A 199 14.82 14.41 -14.60
N TYR A 200 14.05 14.27 -15.68
CA TYR A 200 13.37 15.37 -16.34
C TYR A 200 12.43 16.10 -15.37
N TYR A 201 11.50 15.35 -14.71
CA TYR A 201 10.55 15.96 -13.81
C TYR A 201 11.17 16.51 -12.51
N ALA A 202 12.26 15.94 -12.06
CA ALA A 202 13.01 16.49 -10.92
C ALA A 202 13.61 17.87 -11.24
N ARG A 203 14.09 18.06 -12.48
CA ARG A 203 14.72 19.31 -12.94
C ARG A 203 13.70 20.35 -13.41
N GLU A 204 12.77 19.94 -14.28
CA GLU A 204 11.81 20.87 -14.87
C GLU A 204 10.60 21.15 -13.94
N GLY A 205 10.32 20.23 -13.02
CA GLY A 205 9.24 20.32 -12.04
C GLY A 205 7.97 19.61 -12.47
N PHE A 206 7.09 19.43 -11.50
CA PHE A 206 5.75 18.86 -11.67
C PHE A 206 4.73 19.58 -10.80
N GLY A 207 3.44 19.52 -11.21
CA GLY A 207 2.33 20.10 -10.44
C GLY A 207 1.95 19.22 -9.24
N VAL A 208 1.92 19.82 -8.04
CA VAL A 208 1.47 19.17 -6.81
C VAL A 208 -0.03 18.86 -6.89
N THR A 209 -0.40 17.60 -6.73
CA THR A 209 -1.78 17.11 -6.81
C THR A 209 -2.56 17.29 -5.49
N PRO A 210 -3.91 17.22 -5.48
CA PRO A 210 -4.72 17.59 -4.32
C PRO A 210 -4.41 16.79 -3.04
N ILE A 211 -4.24 15.47 -3.14
CA ILE A 211 -4.01 14.60 -1.97
C ILE A 211 -2.58 14.76 -1.47
N ILE A 212 -1.63 14.81 -2.38
CA ILE A 212 -0.21 15.05 -2.06
C ILE A 212 -0.03 16.42 -1.40
N GLY A 213 -0.65 17.46 -1.93
CA GLY A 213 -0.57 18.82 -1.34
C GLY A 213 -1.13 18.92 0.09
N ARG A 214 -2.11 18.06 0.45
CA ARG A 214 -2.61 17.98 1.84
C ARG A 214 -1.60 17.37 2.81
N SER A 215 -0.76 16.45 2.30
CA SER A 215 0.25 15.72 3.07
C SER A 215 1.62 16.40 3.06
N TRP A 216 1.76 17.52 2.35
CA TRP A 216 3.02 18.22 2.18
C TRP A 216 3.31 19.15 3.36
N SER A 217 3.76 18.58 4.48
CA SER A 217 4.14 19.34 5.67
C SER A 217 5.23 18.59 6.44
N LEU A 218 6.30 19.28 6.77
CA LEU A 218 7.37 18.78 7.65
C LEU A 218 7.09 19.22 9.10
N GLY A 219 7.41 18.33 10.05
CA GLY A 219 7.43 18.67 11.47
C GLY A 219 8.63 19.56 11.83
N SER A 220 8.58 20.18 13.00
CA SER A 220 9.65 21.04 13.52
C SER A 220 10.98 20.32 13.75
N GLU A 221 10.94 19.00 13.82
CA GLU A 221 12.10 18.13 14.06
C GLU A 221 12.91 17.85 12.78
N ALA A 222 12.40 18.25 11.61
CA ALA A 222 13.10 18.07 10.34
C ALA A 222 14.40 18.88 10.32
N ASN A 223 15.45 18.31 9.70
CA ASN A 223 16.71 19.01 9.58
C ASN A 223 16.64 20.18 8.57
N PRO A 224 17.57 21.16 8.64
CA PRO A 224 17.54 22.31 7.73
C PRO A 224 17.55 21.95 6.25
N ALA A 225 18.23 20.86 5.85
CA ALA A 225 18.26 20.39 4.47
C ALA A 225 16.89 19.89 4.02
N ALA A 226 16.10 19.23 4.89
CA ALA A 226 14.74 18.82 4.57
C ALA A 226 13.82 20.03 4.31
N PHE A 227 13.89 21.07 5.15
CA PHE A 227 13.15 22.32 4.91
C PHE A 227 13.57 22.97 3.60
N LYS A 228 14.89 23.10 3.35
CA LYS A 228 15.40 23.68 2.10
C LYS A 228 14.93 22.91 0.87
N THR A 229 14.89 21.57 0.94
CA THR A 229 14.50 20.70 -0.18
C THR A 229 12.99 20.75 -0.43
N PHE A 230 12.16 20.55 0.62
CA PHE A 230 10.74 20.32 0.46
C PHE A 230 9.85 21.53 0.77
N MET A 231 10.40 22.56 1.36
CA MET A 231 9.71 23.82 1.68
C MET A 231 10.61 25.03 1.31
N PRO A 232 11.01 25.17 0.01
CA PRO A 232 12.03 26.14 -0.40
C PRO A 232 11.69 27.59 -0.04
N ASP A 233 10.40 27.96 -0.01
CA ASP A 233 9.92 29.28 0.40
C ASP A 233 9.50 29.35 1.88
N GLY A 234 9.94 28.38 2.69
CA GLY A 234 9.59 28.27 4.12
C GLY A 234 8.13 27.90 4.37
N LYS A 235 7.40 27.43 3.35
CA LYS A 235 5.98 27.06 3.43
C LYS A 235 5.74 25.68 2.78
N PRO A 236 4.78 24.90 3.31
CA PRO A 236 4.33 23.67 2.64
C PRO A 236 3.78 23.98 1.25
N LEU A 237 4.13 23.12 0.28
CA LEU A 237 3.54 23.16 -1.05
C LEU A 237 2.07 22.73 -1.00
N ARG A 238 1.28 23.30 -1.89
CA ARG A 238 -0.16 23.07 -1.99
C ARG A 238 -0.56 22.61 -3.38
N PHE A 239 -1.79 22.16 -3.51
CA PHE A 239 -2.37 21.82 -4.80
C PHE A 239 -2.19 22.95 -5.81
N GLY A 240 -1.60 22.60 -6.96
CA GLY A 240 -1.32 23.49 -8.06
C GLY A 240 0.07 24.16 -8.04
N ASP A 241 0.81 24.10 -6.93
CA ASP A 241 2.20 24.56 -6.88
C ASP A 241 3.09 23.68 -7.77
N ILE A 242 4.19 24.23 -8.26
CA ILE A 242 5.21 23.49 -9.01
C ILE A 242 6.38 23.17 -8.08
N PHE A 243 6.71 21.89 -7.98
CA PHE A 243 7.87 21.42 -7.22
C PHE A 243 9.01 21.01 -8.14
N LYS A 244 10.21 21.42 -7.79
CA LYS A 244 11.50 21.01 -8.41
C LYS A 244 12.43 20.48 -7.33
N ASN A 245 13.27 19.52 -7.69
CA ASN A 245 14.27 18.95 -6.79
C ASN A 245 15.57 18.64 -7.55
N GLU A 246 16.42 19.65 -7.68
CA GLU A 246 17.68 19.56 -8.42
C GLU A 246 18.64 18.53 -7.79
N ASP A 247 18.68 18.46 -6.44
CA ASP A 247 19.50 17.47 -5.73
C ASP A 247 19.07 16.04 -6.10
N MET A 248 17.76 15.81 -6.23
CA MET A 248 17.21 14.51 -6.65
C MET A 248 17.50 14.22 -8.13
N ALA A 249 17.48 15.24 -9.00
CA ALA A 249 17.86 15.08 -10.40
C ALA A 249 19.33 14.61 -10.52
N GLN A 250 20.24 15.28 -9.81
CA GLN A 250 21.65 14.90 -9.75
C GLN A 250 21.86 13.50 -9.16
N PHE A 251 21.10 13.16 -8.12
CA PHE A 251 21.10 11.80 -7.56
C PHE A 251 20.72 10.76 -8.62
N PHE A 252 19.62 10.95 -9.33
CA PHE A 252 19.19 10.04 -10.40
C PHE A 252 20.22 9.96 -11.54
N GLU A 253 20.87 11.05 -11.92
CA GLU A 253 21.94 11.05 -12.93
C GLU A 253 23.15 10.23 -12.49
N ILE A 254 23.54 10.30 -11.21
CA ILE A 254 24.62 9.47 -10.66
C ILE A 254 24.22 7.99 -10.74
N ILE A 255 22.99 7.63 -10.33
CA ILE A 255 22.52 6.25 -10.41
C ILE A 255 22.38 5.76 -11.87
N ALA A 256 21.94 6.62 -12.78
CA ALA A 256 21.83 6.31 -14.21
C ALA A 256 23.19 5.99 -14.84
N ARG A 257 24.24 6.73 -14.44
CA ARG A 257 25.59 6.60 -14.97
C ARG A 257 26.40 5.49 -14.28
N ASP A 258 26.39 5.46 -12.96
CA ASP A 258 27.31 4.67 -12.13
C ASP A 258 26.63 3.46 -11.46
N GLY A 259 25.30 3.35 -11.56
CA GLY A 259 24.51 2.27 -10.97
C GLY A 259 24.48 2.30 -9.42
N ALA A 260 24.04 1.18 -8.85
CA ALA A 260 23.92 1.04 -7.39
C ALA A 260 25.28 1.06 -6.64
N GLU A 261 26.39 0.82 -7.33
CA GLU A 261 27.72 0.89 -6.71
C GLU A 261 28.00 2.30 -6.16
N ALA A 262 27.54 3.35 -6.85
CA ALA A 262 27.66 4.72 -6.36
C ALA A 262 26.90 4.95 -5.03
N PHE A 263 25.80 4.23 -4.83
CA PHE A 263 24.98 4.33 -3.62
C PHE A 263 25.57 3.55 -2.43
N TYR A 264 26.14 2.36 -2.67
CA TYR A 264 26.55 1.48 -1.58
C TYR A 264 28.05 1.46 -1.31
N LYS A 265 28.90 1.82 -2.30
CA LYS A 265 30.36 1.78 -2.18
C LYS A 265 31.04 3.09 -2.58
N GLY A 266 30.29 4.03 -3.18
CA GLY A 266 30.83 5.28 -3.71
C GLY A 266 30.35 6.52 -2.96
N GLN A 267 30.35 7.63 -3.70
CA GLN A 267 30.15 8.97 -3.18
C GLN A 267 28.83 9.19 -2.42
N ILE A 268 27.76 8.44 -2.73
CA ILE A 268 26.46 8.59 -2.04
C ILE A 268 26.56 7.96 -0.64
N ALA A 269 27.11 6.75 -0.51
CA ALA A 269 27.39 6.15 0.79
C ALA A 269 28.27 7.05 1.66
N GLU A 270 29.35 7.60 1.10
CA GLU A 270 30.26 8.50 1.83
C GLU A 270 29.52 9.73 2.37
N ARG A 271 28.64 10.36 1.56
CA ARG A 271 27.81 11.50 1.99
C ARG A 271 26.85 11.11 3.12
N ILE A 272 26.15 9.95 2.99
CA ILE A 272 25.20 9.49 4.01
C ILE A 272 25.93 9.13 5.30
N VAL A 273 27.06 8.45 5.23
CA VAL A 273 27.87 8.09 6.42
C VAL A 273 28.39 9.32 7.14
N LYS A 274 28.97 10.27 6.41
CA LYS A 274 29.44 11.55 6.97
C LYS A 274 28.28 12.31 7.64
N PHE A 275 27.13 12.39 6.96
CA PHE A 275 25.93 13.01 7.49
C PHE A 275 25.45 12.31 8.76
N SER A 276 25.42 10.97 8.75
CA SER A 276 25.02 10.15 9.91
C SER A 276 25.90 10.44 11.12
N GLN A 277 27.21 10.43 10.95
CA GLN A 277 28.17 10.69 12.03
C GLN A 277 28.02 12.10 12.61
N ALA A 278 27.80 13.11 11.75
CA ALA A 278 27.58 14.48 12.17
C ALA A 278 26.29 14.71 12.96
N ASN A 279 25.28 13.83 12.79
CA ASN A 279 23.99 13.93 13.45
C ASN A 279 23.77 12.88 14.57
N GLY A 280 24.83 12.19 15.02
CA GLY A 280 24.72 11.18 16.08
C GLY A 280 24.16 9.82 15.64
N GLY A 281 24.09 9.59 14.33
CA GLY A 281 23.75 8.28 13.74
C GLY A 281 24.92 7.29 13.84
N ARG A 282 24.66 6.04 13.44
CA ARG A 282 25.56 4.90 13.65
C ARG A 282 26.12 4.30 12.37
N PHE A 283 25.87 4.91 11.20
CA PHE A 283 26.34 4.37 9.93
C PHE A 283 27.87 4.43 9.77
N SER A 284 28.40 3.38 9.19
CA SER A 284 29.75 3.26 8.66
C SER A 284 29.70 2.85 7.18
N MET A 285 30.81 2.98 6.45
CA MET A 285 30.89 2.50 5.07
C MET A 285 30.64 1.00 4.95
N ARG A 286 30.98 0.22 5.98
CA ARG A 286 30.74 -1.21 6.02
C ARG A 286 29.26 -1.56 5.97
N ASP A 287 28.40 -0.79 6.64
CA ASP A 287 26.95 -1.01 6.64
C ASP A 287 26.37 -0.96 5.22
N PHE A 288 26.89 -0.04 4.41
CA PHE A 288 26.48 0.12 3.01
C PHE A 288 27.13 -0.93 2.10
N SER A 289 28.45 -1.15 2.19
CA SER A 289 29.17 -2.09 1.31
C SER A 289 28.69 -3.53 1.45
N ASP A 290 28.27 -3.93 2.65
CA ASP A 290 27.80 -5.28 2.97
C ASP A 290 26.29 -5.45 2.70
N HIS A 291 25.57 -4.37 2.37
CA HIS A 291 24.12 -4.44 2.09
C HIS A 291 23.83 -5.17 0.78
N THR A 292 22.88 -6.12 0.84
CA THR A 292 22.38 -6.88 -0.32
C THR A 292 20.86 -6.89 -0.36
N ALA A 293 20.30 -6.87 -1.57
CA ALA A 293 18.92 -7.26 -1.82
C ALA A 293 18.87 -8.78 -2.05
N ASP A 294 17.97 -9.47 -1.36
CA ASP A 294 17.92 -10.93 -1.39
C ASP A 294 16.71 -11.43 -2.19
N TRP A 295 16.98 -12.35 -3.13
CA TRP A 295 15.93 -13.09 -3.80
C TRP A 295 15.40 -14.16 -2.86
N VAL A 296 14.08 -14.13 -2.60
CA VAL A 296 13.38 -15.04 -1.67
C VAL A 296 12.28 -15.80 -2.41
N GLU A 297 11.95 -16.99 -1.96
CA GLU A 297 10.80 -17.73 -2.50
C GLU A 297 9.52 -17.17 -1.88
N PRO A 298 8.55 -16.67 -2.66
CA PRO A 298 7.24 -16.30 -2.16
C PRO A 298 6.51 -17.49 -1.53
N VAL A 299 5.65 -17.22 -0.55
CA VAL A 299 4.85 -18.24 0.13
C VAL A 299 3.37 -17.99 -0.13
N SER A 300 2.56 -19.05 -0.12
CA SER A 300 1.15 -18.94 -0.49
C SER A 300 0.21 -19.71 0.41
N THR A 301 -1.06 -19.35 0.32
CA THR A 301 -2.18 -20.19 0.72
C THR A 301 -3.23 -20.22 -0.38
N ASN A 302 -3.97 -21.33 -0.49
CA ASN A 302 -5.14 -21.37 -1.34
C ASN A 302 -6.34 -20.72 -0.65
N TYR A 303 -7.06 -19.84 -1.36
CA TYR A 303 -8.31 -19.23 -0.90
C TYR A 303 -9.33 -19.25 -2.04
N ARG A 304 -10.44 -19.97 -1.85
CA ARG A 304 -11.51 -20.11 -2.87
C ARG A 304 -11.02 -20.61 -4.24
N GLY A 305 -10.00 -21.47 -4.26
CA GLY A 305 -9.42 -22.02 -5.50
C GLY A 305 -8.39 -21.10 -6.18
N TYR A 306 -7.93 -20.08 -5.51
CA TYR A 306 -6.85 -19.19 -5.95
C TYR A 306 -5.67 -19.27 -4.97
N ASP A 307 -4.45 -19.35 -5.47
CA ASP A 307 -3.25 -19.30 -4.64
C ASP A 307 -2.84 -17.84 -4.44
N VAL A 308 -2.93 -17.37 -3.21
CA VAL A 308 -2.55 -16.02 -2.79
C VAL A 308 -1.13 -16.05 -2.27
N TRP A 309 -0.26 -15.24 -2.85
CA TRP A 309 1.18 -15.21 -2.60
C TRP A 309 1.59 -13.92 -1.91
N GLU A 310 2.46 -14.06 -0.91
CA GLU A 310 3.11 -13.00 -0.16
C GLU A 310 4.59 -13.30 0.01
N LEU A 311 5.37 -12.33 0.49
CA LEU A 311 6.76 -12.61 0.88
C LEU A 311 6.84 -13.15 2.32
N PRO A 312 7.85 -14.00 2.59
CA PRO A 312 8.10 -14.46 3.96
C PRO A 312 8.56 -13.31 4.87
N PRO A 313 8.59 -13.48 6.21
CA PRO A 313 9.21 -12.53 7.14
C PRO A 313 10.68 -12.24 6.76
N ASN A 314 11.20 -11.08 7.07
CA ASN A 314 10.82 -10.02 8.05
C ASN A 314 9.54 -9.21 7.72
N GLY A 315 8.94 -9.36 6.54
CA GLY A 315 7.68 -8.72 6.16
C GLY A 315 6.45 -9.31 6.88
N GLN A 316 5.31 -8.60 6.80
CA GLN A 316 4.05 -9.03 7.42
C GLN A 316 3.07 -9.73 6.47
N GLY A 317 3.47 -10.09 5.26
CA GLY A 317 2.56 -10.63 4.22
C GLY A 317 1.78 -11.84 4.67
N ILE A 318 2.42 -12.74 5.40
CA ILE A 318 1.78 -13.97 5.86
C ILE A 318 0.62 -13.73 6.86
N ALA A 319 0.47 -12.54 7.43
CA ALA A 319 -0.72 -12.21 8.23
C ALA A 319 -1.99 -12.17 7.38
N ALA A 320 -1.89 -11.71 6.12
CA ALA A 320 -3.01 -11.80 5.18
C ALA A 320 -3.36 -13.26 4.85
N LEU A 321 -2.34 -14.11 4.64
CA LEU A 321 -2.54 -15.55 4.40
C LEU A 321 -3.21 -16.25 5.59
N GLN A 322 -2.80 -15.93 6.82
CA GLN A 322 -3.44 -16.45 8.03
C GLN A 322 -4.90 -16.00 8.15
N MET A 323 -5.20 -14.72 7.89
CA MET A 323 -6.57 -14.21 7.89
C MET A 323 -7.44 -14.92 6.86
N LEU A 324 -6.94 -15.12 5.64
CA LEU A 324 -7.65 -15.84 4.58
C LEU A 324 -7.92 -17.30 4.97
N ASN A 325 -6.94 -17.98 5.58
CA ASN A 325 -7.12 -19.34 6.08
C ASN A 325 -8.20 -19.45 7.15
N LEU A 326 -8.33 -18.44 8.02
CA LEU A 326 -9.39 -18.39 9.02
C LEU A 326 -10.76 -18.11 8.37
N LEU A 327 -10.82 -17.15 7.45
CA LEU A 327 -12.06 -16.73 6.80
C LEU A 327 -12.61 -17.79 5.84
N GLU A 328 -11.78 -18.68 5.31
CA GLU A 328 -12.22 -19.77 4.44
C GLU A 328 -13.20 -20.73 5.12
N HIS A 329 -13.18 -20.82 6.45
CA HIS A 329 -14.12 -21.63 7.24
C HIS A 329 -15.55 -21.08 7.28
N PHE A 330 -15.79 -19.87 6.77
CA PHE A 330 -17.08 -19.21 6.76
C PHE A 330 -17.57 -18.98 5.32
N ASP A 331 -18.88 -19.03 5.12
CA ASP A 331 -19.50 -18.74 3.82
C ASP A 331 -19.66 -17.20 3.64
N ILE A 332 -18.51 -16.53 3.44
CA ILE A 332 -18.47 -15.08 3.27
C ILE A 332 -19.27 -14.63 2.04
N GLY A 333 -19.22 -15.41 0.94
CA GLY A 333 -19.89 -15.09 -0.31
C GLY A 333 -21.42 -15.03 -0.22
N SER A 334 -22.02 -15.68 0.78
CA SER A 334 -23.48 -15.60 1.04
C SER A 334 -23.91 -14.36 1.83
N MET A 335 -22.95 -13.62 2.40
CA MET A 335 -23.21 -12.42 3.21
C MET A 335 -23.31 -11.17 2.34
N GLU A 336 -23.93 -10.11 2.86
CA GLU A 336 -23.88 -8.80 2.21
C GLU A 336 -22.50 -8.17 2.45
N PRO A 337 -21.87 -7.60 1.41
CA PRO A 337 -20.61 -6.85 1.57
C PRO A 337 -20.77 -5.75 2.63
N ASN A 338 -19.81 -5.66 3.53
CA ASN A 338 -19.81 -4.72 4.65
C ASN A 338 -21.00 -4.88 5.64
N SER A 339 -21.64 -6.06 5.68
CA SER A 339 -22.57 -6.38 6.77
C SER A 339 -21.85 -6.53 8.10
N ALA A 340 -22.58 -6.40 9.21
CA ALA A 340 -22.00 -6.55 10.54
C ALA A 340 -21.42 -7.94 10.76
N GLU A 341 -22.08 -8.98 10.25
CA GLU A 341 -21.63 -10.38 10.34
C GLU A 341 -20.31 -10.60 9.60
N GLN A 342 -20.23 -10.14 8.36
CA GLN A 342 -19.02 -10.27 7.52
C GLN A 342 -17.85 -9.50 8.15
N LEU A 343 -18.08 -8.26 8.58
CA LEU A 343 -17.04 -7.43 9.19
C LEU A 343 -16.61 -7.96 10.56
N HIS A 344 -17.53 -8.54 11.34
CA HIS A 344 -17.20 -9.18 12.62
C HIS A 344 -16.22 -10.34 12.42
N LEU A 345 -16.51 -11.27 11.51
CA LEU A 345 -15.61 -12.39 11.21
C LEU A 345 -14.25 -11.93 10.72
N PHE A 346 -14.23 -10.92 9.86
CA PHE A 346 -12.98 -10.30 9.40
C PHE A 346 -12.16 -9.71 10.58
N ILE A 347 -12.80 -8.98 11.50
CA ILE A 347 -12.12 -8.38 12.65
C ILE A 347 -11.56 -9.48 13.57
N GLU A 348 -12.33 -10.52 13.86
CA GLU A 348 -11.89 -11.61 14.72
C GLU A 348 -10.74 -12.40 14.09
N ALA A 349 -10.81 -12.72 12.79
CA ALA A 349 -9.70 -13.34 12.05
C ALA A 349 -8.44 -12.46 12.09
N LYS A 350 -8.61 -11.13 11.94
CA LYS A 350 -7.52 -10.17 12.04
C LYS A 350 -6.89 -10.15 13.44
N LYS A 351 -7.69 -10.14 14.51
CA LYS A 351 -7.15 -10.18 15.88
C LYS A 351 -6.25 -11.39 16.08
N LEU A 352 -6.72 -12.59 15.69
CA LEU A 352 -5.96 -13.83 15.81
C LEU A 352 -4.63 -13.77 15.05
N ALA A 353 -4.65 -13.34 13.77
CA ALA A 353 -3.46 -13.25 12.94
C ALA A 353 -2.47 -12.21 13.48
N PHE A 354 -2.96 -11.10 14.04
CA PHE A 354 -2.11 -10.03 14.54
C PHE A 354 -1.52 -10.31 15.92
N GLU A 355 -2.16 -11.12 16.75
CA GLU A 355 -1.51 -11.63 17.97
C GLU A 355 -0.37 -12.59 17.60
N ASP A 356 -0.56 -13.47 16.62
CA ASP A 356 0.50 -14.30 16.08
C ASP A 356 1.63 -13.45 15.49
N ARG A 357 1.30 -12.46 14.67
CA ARG A 357 2.24 -11.49 14.13
C ARG A 357 3.06 -10.81 15.24
N ALA A 358 2.43 -10.44 16.36
CA ALA A 358 3.07 -9.81 17.50
C ALA A 358 4.10 -10.71 18.21
N VAL A 359 4.17 -12.00 17.96
CA VAL A 359 5.10 -12.93 18.62
C VAL A 359 6.17 -13.50 17.69
N TYR A 360 5.95 -13.70 16.38
CA TYR A 360 6.87 -14.51 15.56
C TYR A 360 7.51 -13.83 14.34
N TYR A 361 7.05 -12.66 13.87
CA TYR A 361 7.62 -12.11 12.65
C TYR A 361 8.89 -11.32 12.94
N ALA A 362 10.00 -11.83 12.46
CA ALA A 362 11.34 -11.25 12.60
C ALA A 362 12.18 -11.62 11.36
N ASP A 363 13.38 -11.08 11.29
CA ASP A 363 14.39 -11.49 10.32
C ASP A 363 14.73 -12.97 10.50
N MET A 364 14.45 -13.77 9.45
CA MET A 364 14.63 -15.23 9.49
C MET A 364 16.10 -15.66 9.53
N ASP A 365 17.05 -14.77 9.21
CA ASP A 365 18.48 -15.02 9.41
C ASP A 365 18.87 -14.96 10.90
N PHE A 366 18.02 -14.36 11.75
CA PHE A 366 18.27 -14.14 13.18
C PHE A 366 17.27 -14.85 14.10
N ALA A 367 16.20 -15.41 13.56
CA ALA A 367 15.12 -16.02 14.32
C ALA A 367 14.50 -17.21 13.61
N ASP A 368 14.23 -18.27 14.38
CA ASP A 368 13.46 -19.42 13.88
C ASP A 368 11.96 -19.06 13.86
N VAL A 369 11.48 -18.65 12.69
CA VAL A 369 10.08 -18.33 12.46
C VAL A 369 9.36 -19.59 11.97
N PRO A 370 8.32 -20.10 12.66
CA PRO A 370 7.61 -21.32 12.24
C PRO A 370 6.67 -21.06 11.06
N LEU A 371 7.21 -20.55 9.97
CA LEU A 371 6.51 -20.04 8.80
C LEU A 371 5.47 -21.05 8.25
N LYS A 372 5.90 -22.31 8.02
CA LYS A 372 5.02 -23.34 7.44
C LYS A 372 3.83 -23.67 8.34
N ALA A 373 4.05 -23.70 9.66
CA ALA A 373 3.00 -23.96 10.64
C ALA A 373 1.97 -22.82 10.64
N LEU A 374 2.45 -21.57 10.60
CA LEU A 374 1.64 -20.36 10.63
C LEU A 374 0.60 -20.27 9.52
N ILE A 375 1.00 -20.58 8.31
CA ILE A 375 0.14 -20.50 7.12
C ILE A 375 -0.54 -21.84 6.79
N SER A 376 -0.44 -22.85 7.69
CA SER A 376 -1.08 -24.15 7.47
C SER A 376 -2.59 -24.10 7.70
N LYS A 377 -3.33 -24.93 6.96
CA LYS A 377 -4.78 -25.07 7.13
C LYS A 377 -5.13 -25.74 8.47
N GLU A 378 -4.28 -26.64 8.94
CA GLU A 378 -4.42 -27.32 10.23
C GLU A 378 -4.34 -26.33 11.40
N TYR A 379 -3.41 -25.40 11.34
CA TYR A 379 -3.30 -24.33 12.34
C TYR A 379 -4.53 -23.43 12.32
N ALA A 380 -4.97 -23.01 11.13
CA ALA A 380 -6.17 -22.19 10.99
C ALA A 380 -7.43 -22.92 11.50
N ALA A 381 -7.56 -24.23 11.27
CA ALA A 381 -8.68 -25.05 11.79
C ALA A 381 -8.69 -25.15 13.32
N GLN A 382 -7.54 -24.99 13.99
CA GLN A 382 -7.47 -24.89 15.44
C GLN A 382 -7.85 -23.48 15.91
N ARG A 383 -7.31 -22.44 15.26
CA ARG A 383 -7.48 -21.05 15.67
C ARG A 383 -8.90 -20.50 15.41
N VAL A 384 -9.56 -20.96 14.33
CA VAL A 384 -10.93 -20.53 14.00
C VAL A 384 -11.94 -20.87 15.10
N LYS A 385 -11.70 -21.91 15.90
CA LYS A 385 -12.55 -22.29 17.05
C LYS A 385 -12.60 -21.22 18.15
N LEU A 386 -11.69 -20.26 18.13
CA LEU A 386 -11.66 -19.13 19.06
C LEU A 386 -12.53 -17.96 18.58
N ILE A 387 -13.06 -18.03 17.37
CA ILE A 387 -13.99 -17.01 16.83
C ILE A 387 -15.41 -17.39 17.27
N ASP A 388 -16.01 -16.54 18.10
CA ASP A 388 -17.45 -16.59 18.37
C ASP A 388 -18.17 -15.74 17.31
N PRO A 389 -19.04 -16.31 16.45
CA PRO A 389 -19.67 -15.55 15.36
C PRO A 389 -20.62 -14.43 15.82
N LYS A 390 -20.89 -14.32 17.11
CA LYS A 390 -21.86 -13.37 17.67
C LYS A 390 -21.25 -12.40 18.67
N ARG A 391 -20.02 -12.64 19.13
CA ARG A 391 -19.41 -11.86 20.21
C ARG A 391 -17.93 -11.57 19.96
N ALA A 392 -17.58 -10.31 20.05
CA ALA A 392 -16.19 -9.86 19.90
C ALA A 392 -15.30 -10.30 21.07
N ALA A 393 -14.17 -10.91 20.78
CA ALA A 393 -13.15 -11.21 21.75
C ALA A 393 -12.52 -9.93 22.30
N GLN A 394 -12.47 -9.79 23.63
CA GLN A 394 -11.85 -8.65 24.30
C GLN A 394 -10.36 -8.88 24.59
N GLN A 395 -9.95 -10.13 24.63
CA GLN A 395 -8.56 -10.58 24.72
C GLN A 395 -8.38 -11.75 23.78
N VAL A 396 -7.26 -11.77 23.10
CA VAL A 396 -6.88 -12.85 22.21
C VAL A 396 -5.43 -13.19 22.55
N GLU A 397 -5.19 -14.45 22.91
CA GLU A 397 -3.82 -14.91 23.13
C GLU A 397 -3.19 -15.23 21.76
N PRO A 398 -1.93 -14.83 21.56
CA PRO A 398 -1.19 -15.31 20.41
C PRO A 398 -1.17 -16.83 20.43
N GLY A 399 -1.27 -17.43 19.27
CA GLY A 399 -0.89 -18.83 19.15
C GLY A 399 0.61 -18.98 19.32
N ARG A 400 1.22 -18.08 20.07
CA ARG A 400 2.64 -17.88 20.32
C ARG A 400 3.46 -17.50 19.10
N LEU A 401 3.15 -16.33 18.44
CA LEU A 401 3.80 -15.83 17.21
C LEU A 401 3.81 -14.27 17.12
N LYS A 402 4.85 -13.55 16.60
CA LYS A 402 5.05 -12.05 16.64
C LYS A 402 5.06 -11.34 15.28
N SER A 403 4.70 -10.14 15.00
CA SER A 403 4.84 -8.70 15.01
C SER A 403 4.43 -7.78 13.80
N SER A 404 4.76 -6.50 13.41
CA SER A 404 4.02 -5.42 12.66
C SER A 404 4.75 -4.48 11.65
N SER A 405 4.17 -3.65 10.77
CA SER A 405 3.83 -2.27 10.24
C SER A 405 4.26 -1.65 8.87
N ASP A 406 4.21 -0.58 8.16
CA ASP A 406 3.71 0.40 7.15
C ASP A 406 4.39 0.65 5.74
N THR A 407 3.68 1.37 4.62
CA THR A 407 4.22 1.44 3.23
C THR A 407 3.47 2.13 2.08
N ILE A 408 4.05 2.19 0.80
CA ILE A 408 3.41 2.47 -0.52
C ILE A 408 3.48 1.30 -1.51
N TYR A 409 2.58 1.30 -2.55
CA TYR A 409 2.43 0.22 -3.52
C TYR A 409 2.20 0.67 -4.98
N LEU A 410 2.78 -0.05 -5.95
CA LEU A 410 2.49 0.04 -7.39
C LEU A 410 2.50 -1.34 -8.08
N THR A 411 1.87 -1.45 -9.26
CA THR A 411 1.92 -2.65 -10.09
C THR A 411 2.00 -2.33 -11.57
N ALA A 412 2.71 -3.18 -12.34
CA ALA A 412 2.88 -3.05 -13.78
C ALA A 412 2.75 -4.41 -14.49
N ALA A 413 2.26 -4.42 -15.73
CA ALA A 413 2.22 -5.60 -16.59
C ALA A 413 2.54 -5.23 -18.05
N ASP A 414 3.15 -6.16 -18.81
CA ASP A 414 3.58 -5.95 -20.19
C ASP A 414 2.93 -6.89 -21.20
N LYS A 415 3.23 -6.66 -22.49
CA LYS A 415 2.68 -7.45 -23.60
C LYS A 415 3.22 -8.88 -23.67
N GLU A 416 4.31 -9.21 -23.03
CA GLU A 416 4.84 -10.57 -22.92
C GLU A 416 4.15 -11.37 -21.83
N GLY A 417 3.47 -10.70 -20.91
CA GLY A 417 2.73 -11.30 -19.80
C GLY A 417 3.49 -11.29 -18.47
N ASN A 418 4.63 -10.58 -18.39
CA ASN A 418 5.27 -10.32 -17.11
C ASN A 418 4.39 -9.40 -16.28
N MET A 419 4.36 -9.63 -14.98
CA MET A 419 3.63 -8.80 -14.02
C MET A 419 4.49 -8.54 -12.79
N VAL A 420 4.45 -7.32 -12.28
CA VAL A 420 5.23 -6.88 -11.11
C VAL A 420 4.29 -6.31 -10.08
N SER A 421 4.38 -6.82 -8.87
CA SER A 421 3.82 -6.26 -7.64
C SER A 421 4.99 -5.67 -6.87
N LEU A 422 5.08 -4.34 -6.75
CA LEU A 422 6.20 -3.65 -6.14
C LEU A 422 5.72 -2.68 -5.08
N ILE A 423 6.42 -2.67 -3.97
CA ILE A 423 6.10 -1.86 -2.81
C ILE A 423 7.37 -1.22 -2.25
N GLN A 424 7.29 0.06 -1.87
CA GLN A 424 8.44 0.83 -1.41
C GLN A 424 8.02 1.81 -0.32
N SER A 425 8.90 2.12 0.63
CA SER A 425 8.57 3.00 1.75
C SER A 425 9.79 3.55 2.45
N ILE A 426 9.61 4.74 3.04
CA ILE A 426 10.50 5.32 4.06
C ILE A 426 9.93 5.17 5.49
N TYR A 427 8.85 4.42 5.65
CA TYR A 427 8.09 4.06 6.85
C TYR A 427 7.09 5.16 7.29
N TYR A 428 7.38 6.04 8.25
CA TYR A 428 6.48 7.15 8.59
C TYR A 428 6.49 8.24 7.53
N GLY A 429 5.46 9.08 7.51
CA GLY A 429 5.45 10.24 6.61
C GLY A 429 6.71 11.09 6.79
N TRP A 430 7.45 11.34 5.69
CA TRP A 430 8.77 11.96 5.65
C TRP A 430 9.89 11.14 6.31
N GLY A 431 9.67 9.83 6.57
CA GLY A 431 10.68 8.96 7.15
C GLY A 431 11.19 9.45 8.49
N SER A 432 12.49 9.59 8.64
CA SER A 432 13.13 10.18 9.81
C SER A 432 13.05 11.72 9.86
N SER A 433 12.50 12.36 8.82
CA SER A 433 12.51 13.82 8.57
C SER A 433 13.91 14.42 8.36
N PHE A 434 14.91 13.59 8.03
CA PHE A 434 16.28 14.00 7.78
C PHE A 434 16.68 13.75 6.32
N VAL A 435 17.14 14.79 5.65
CA VAL A 435 17.71 14.77 4.30
C VAL A 435 19.21 14.95 4.39
N PRO A 436 20.04 14.00 3.89
CA PRO A 436 21.46 14.23 3.73
C PRO A 436 21.71 15.33 2.68
N ASP A 437 22.66 16.22 2.95
CA ASP A 437 22.94 17.38 2.11
C ASP A 437 23.21 16.98 0.65
N GLY A 438 22.49 17.61 -0.28
CA GLY A 438 22.64 17.43 -1.73
C GLY A 438 22.15 16.07 -2.27
N LEU A 439 21.29 15.33 -1.53
CA LEU A 439 20.71 14.09 -2.00
C LEU A 439 19.23 14.18 -2.34
N GLY A 440 18.50 15.16 -1.82
CA GLY A 440 17.13 15.47 -2.22
C GLY A 440 16.05 14.47 -1.75
N PHE A 441 16.37 13.53 -0.85
CA PHE A 441 15.42 12.56 -0.28
C PHE A 441 15.62 12.35 1.23
N CYS A 442 14.53 11.99 1.93
CA CYS A 442 14.59 11.63 3.33
C CYS A 442 15.12 10.22 3.56
N LEU A 443 15.89 10.03 4.64
CA LEU A 443 16.23 8.70 5.15
C LEU A 443 15.03 8.09 5.89
N GLN A 444 14.84 6.79 5.71
CA GLN A 444 13.81 6.02 6.41
C GLN A 444 14.05 5.96 7.92
N ASN A 445 12.98 5.69 8.66
CA ASN A 445 13.03 5.47 10.11
C ASN A 445 12.62 4.05 10.52
N ARG A 446 12.92 3.08 9.66
CA ARG A 446 12.48 1.69 9.81
C ARG A 446 13.06 0.99 11.05
N GLY A 447 14.24 1.38 11.50
CA GLY A 447 14.86 0.85 12.73
C GLY A 447 14.03 1.07 13.99
N GLN A 448 13.07 2.00 13.99
CA GLN A 448 12.10 2.18 15.07
C GLN A 448 11.28 0.91 15.34
N LEU A 449 11.21 0.03 14.37
CA LEU A 449 10.44 -1.21 14.47
C LEU A 449 11.12 -2.36 15.22
N PHE A 450 12.35 -2.20 15.66
CA PHE A 450 12.95 -3.16 16.57
C PHE A 450 12.34 -3.09 17.97
N SER A 451 12.30 -4.23 18.65
CA SER A 451 12.00 -4.30 20.08
C SER A 451 13.27 -4.04 20.90
N LEU A 452 13.14 -3.38 22.04
CA LEU A 452 14.19 -3.28 23.06
C LEU A 452 14.01 -4.31 24.21
N ASN A 453 13.09 -5.26 24.06
CA ASN A 453 12.97 -6.38 24.96
C ASN A 453 13.89 -7.54 24.52
N PRO A 454 14.85 -7.99 25.34
CA PRO A 454 15.79 -9.06 24.97
C PRO A 454 15.11 -10.41 24.68
N ALA A 455 13.89 -10.63 25.19
CA ALA A 455 13.15 -11.87 24.96
C ALA A 455 12.47 -11.92 23.58
N ASP A 456 12.38 -10.79 22.88
CA ASP A 456 11.67 -10.71 21.62
C ASP A 456 12.52 -11.20 20.45
N LEU A 457 11.92 -11.94 19.51
CA LEU A 457 12.61 -12.37 18.28
C LEU A 457 13.04 -11.18 17.40
N ASN A 458 12.23 -10.11 17.39
CA ASN A 458 12.51 -8.87 16.66
C ASN A 458 13.33 -7.86 17.49
N LYS A 459 14.09 -8.29 18.51
CA LYS A 459 14.98 -7.41 19.26
C LYS A 459 16.03 -6.77 18.36
N LEU A 460 16.48 -5.58 18.75
CA LEU A 460 17.56 -4.89 18.07
C LEU A 460 18.87 -5.68 18.15
N GLU A 461 19.43 -6.03 17.01
CA GLU A 461 20.73 -6.67 16.86
C GLU A 461 21.52 -6.02 15.71
N PRO A 462 22.87 -5.96 15.77
CA PRO A 462 23.69 -5.43 14.68
C PRO A 462 23.46 -6.18 13.37
N HIS A 463 23.37 -5.45 12.26
CA HIS A 463 23.23 -5.98 10.91
C HIS A 463 21.98 -6.83 10.66
N LYS A 464 20.96 -6.70 11.50
CA LYS A 464 19.68 -7.38 11.41
C LYS A 464 18.67 -6.51 10.65
N ARG A 465 17.76 -7.12 9.88
CA ARG A 465 16.59 -6.44 9.33
C ARG A 465 15.55 -6.23 10.43
N PRO A 466 15.01 -5.01 10.57
CA PRO A 466 13.86 -4.79 11.43
C PRO A 466 12.65 -5.54 10.85
N PHE A 467 11.70 -5.86 11.70
CA PHE A 467 10.38 -6.22 11.23
C PHE A 467 9.88 -5.21 10.19
N HIS A 468 9.15 -5.67 9.16
CA HIS A 468 8.81 -4.83 8.03
C HIS A 468 7.34 -4.90 7.65
N THR A 469 6.77 -3.73 7.26
CA THR A 469 5.36 -3.61 6.96
C THR A 469 4.97 -3.73 5.52
N ILE A 470 5.95 -3.56 4.60
CA ILE A 470 5.64 -3.58 3.19
C ILE A 470 5.39 -4.99 2.71
N ILE A 471 4.28 -5.18 2.01
CA ILE A 471 3.85 -6.46 1.49
C ILE A 471 3.33 -6.31 0.05
N PRO A 472 4.10 -6.74 -0.96
CA PRO A 472 3.56 -6.94 -2.31
C PRO A 472 2.77 -8.25 -2.33
N ALA A 473 1.59 -8.27 -2.97
CA ALA A 473 0.80 -9.49 -3.10
C ALA A 473 0.63 -9.93 -4.55
N PHE A 474 0.44 -11.22 -4.75
CA PHE A 474 0.17 -11.80 -6.05
C PHE A 474 -0.86 -12.94 -5.94
N VAL A 475 -1.61 -13.19 -7.00
CA VAL A 475 -2.56 -14.31 -7.07
C VAL A 475 -2.33 -15.09 -8.34
N THR A 476 -2.30 -16.41 -8.21
CA THR A 476 -2.32 -17.35 -9.33
C THR A 476 -3.55 -18.24 -9.25
N LYS A 477 -3.94 -18.79 -10.40
CA LYS A 477 -4.93 -19.85 -10.50
C LYS A 477 -4.47 -20.85 -11.55
N ASP A 478 -4.52 -22.14 -11.24
CA ASP A 478 -4.06 -23.20 -12.13
C ASP A 478 -2.64 -22.95 -12.66
N ALA A 479 -1.74 -22.50 -11.77
CA ALA A 479 -0.36 -22.11 -12.07
C ALA A 479 -0.19 -20.97 -13.11
N GLU A 480 -1.25 -20.16 -13.34
CA GLU A 480 -1.21 -18.98 -14.21
C GLU A 480 -1.33 -17.68 -13.37
N PRO A 481 -0.68 -16.59 -13.78
CA PRO A 481 -0.79 -15.31 -13.10
C PRO A 481 -2.17 -14.71 -13.38
N VAL A 482 -2.86 -14.31 -12.32
CA VAL A 482 -4.22 -13.77 -12.41
C VAL A 482 -4.28 -12.34 -11.91
N PHE A 483 -3.62 -12.03 -10.78
CA PHE A 483 -3.77 -10.74 -10.16
C PHE A 483 -2.50 -10.32 -9.43
N SER A 484 -1.97 -9.14 -9.76
CA SER A 484 -0.95 -8.46 -8.99
C SER A 484 -1.59 -7.24 -8.32
N PHE A 485 -1.46 -7.13 -7.00
CA PHE A 485 -2.13 -6.07 -6.24
C PHE A 485 -1.42 -5.78 -4.93
N GLY A 486 -1.78 -4.67 -4.31
CA GLY A 486 -1.41 -4.35 -2.96
C GLY A 486 -2.17 -3.14 -2.43
N VAL A 487 -2.14 -2.99 -1.11
CA VAL A 487 -2.79 -1.89 -0.40
C VAL A 487 -1.77 -1.30 0.57
N MET A 488 -1.35 -0.07 0.36
CA MET A 488 -0.48 0.66 1.29
C MET A 488 -1.21 1.00 2.59
N GLY A 489 -0.50 1.39 3.65
CA GLY A 489 -1.15 1.87 4.87
C GLY A 489 -0.71 1.18 6.17
N GLY A 490 0.52 0.75 6.29
CA GLY A 490 1.05 0.26 7.54
C GLY A 490 0.55 -1.08 8.02
N ASP A 491 0.22 -1.12 9.28
CA ASP A 491 -0.50 -2.23 9.91
C ASP A 491 -1.84 -2.54 9.22
N PHE A 492 -2.31 -1.62 8.39
CA PHE A 492 -3.51 -1.80 7.59
C PHE A 492 -3.29 -2.73 6.39
N GLN A 493 -2.08 -2.90 5.89
CA GLN A 493 -1.83 -3.62 4.63
C GLN A 493 -2.41 -5.04 4.58
N PRO A 494 -2.18 -5.93 5.56
CA PRO A 494 -2.82 -7.25 5.55
C PRO A 494 -4.36 -7.14 5.61
N GLN A 495 -4.89 -6.17 6.34
CA GLN A 495 -6.32 -5.91 6.42
C GLN A 495 -6.89 -5.45 5.07
N GLY A 496 -6.17 -4.55 4.39
CA GLY A 496 -6.53 -4.07 3.06
C GLY A 496 -6.47 -5.17 2.00
N HIS A 497 -5.42 -6.01 2.01
CA HIS A 497 -5.30 -7.15 1.11
C HIS A 497 -6.48 -8.10 1.23
N VAL A 498 -6.84 -8.48 2.44
CA VAL A 498 -7.96 -9.41 2.70
C VAL A 498 -9.30 -8.79 2.30
N GLN A 499 -9.56 -7.51 2.61
CA GLN A 499 -10.79 -6.82 2.18
C GLN A 499 -10.92 -6.76 0.66
N VAL A 500 -9.83 -6.45 -0.07
CA VAL A 500 -9.82 -6.45 -1.54
C VAL A 500 -10.05 -7.86 -2.10
N LEU A 501 -9.40 -8.88 -1.53
CA LEU A 501 -9.56 -10.26 -1.99
C LEU A 501 -10.96 -10.79 -1.76
N MET A 502 -11.58 -10.54 -0.60
CA MET A 502 -12.97 -10.88 -0.36
C MET A 502 -13.90 -10.18 -1.38
N ASN A 503 -13.67 -8.89 -1.65
CA ASN A 503 -14.49 -8.16 -2.62
C ASN A 503 -14.42 -8.77 -4.03
N ILE A 504 -13.25 -9.26 -4.45
CA ILE A 504 -13.08 -9.90 -5.77
C ILE A 504 -13.53 -11.36 -5.74
N LEU A 505 -13.04 -12.16 -4.79
CA LEU A 505 -13.16 -13.62 -4.83
C LEU A 505 -14.47 -14.13 -4.23
N ASP A 506 -14.99 -13.50 -3.16
CA ASP A 506 -16.27 -13.88 -2.55
C ASP A 506 -17.44 -13.11 -3.17
N PHE A 507 -17.26 -11.84 -3.54
CA PHE A 507 -18.37 -10.99 -4.02
C PHE A 507 -18.33 -10.69 -5.53
N GLY A 508 -17.33 -11.17 -6.27
CA GLY A 508 -17.24 -11.07 -7.74
C GLY A 508 -17.03 -9.65 -8.28
N MET A 509 -16.50 -8.74 -7.48
CA MET A 509 -16.28 -7.35 -7.88
C MET A 509 -15.11 -7.21 -8.86
N SER A 510 -15.19 -6.25 -9.78
CA SER A 510 -14.05 -5.88 -10.63
C SER A 510 -12.91 -5.28 -9.79
N PRO A 511 -11.66 -5.26 -10.30
CA PRO A 511 -10.53 -4.65 -9.59
C PRO A 511 -10.78 -3.21 -9.13
N GLN A 512 -11.47 -2.40 -9.94
CA GLN A 512 -11.78 -1.02 -9.57
C GLN A 512 -12.86 -0.97 -8.49
N GLN A 513 -13.93 -1.75 -8.61
CA GLN A 513 -14.99 -1.84 -7.61
C GLN A 513 -14.45 -2.30 -6.26
N ALA A 514 -13.62 -3.34 -6.26
CA ALA A 514 -13.02 -3.89 -5.04
C ALA A 514 -12.11 -2.86 -4.32
N GLY A 515 -11.38 -2.06 -5.10
CA GLY A 515 -10.53 -1.01 -4.58
C GLY A 515 -11.29 0.18 -4.01
N GLU A 516 -12.48 0.49 -4.55
CA GLU A 516 -13.31 1.63 -4.13
C GLU A 516 -14.30 1.29 -2.99
N GLN A 517 -14.50 0.00 -2.67
CA GLN A 517 -15.39 -0.36 -1.56
C GLN A 517 -14.98 0.33 -0.26
N PRO A 518 -15.96 0.77 0.54
CA PRO A 518 -15.68 1.28 1.87
C PRO A 518 -14.93 0.26 2.71
N ARG A 519 -13.93 0.72 3.45
CA ARG A 519 -13.05 -0.12 4.27
C ARG A 519 -13.26 0.13 5.76
N ILE A 520 -12.87 -0.85 6.54
CA ILE A 520 -12.71 -0.72 7.99
C ILE A 520 -11.24 -0.94 8.36
N GLN A 521 -10.81 -0.33 9.45
CA GLN A 521 -9.51 -0.57 10.06
C GLN A 521 -9.68 -0.96 11.51
N HIS A 522 -9.20 -2.14 11.88
CA HIS A 522 -9.06 -2.53 13.28
C HIS A 522 -7.67 -2.11 13.78
N SER A 523 -7.65 -1.31 14.83
CA SER A 523 -6.47 -0.66 15.39
C SER A 523 -6.15 -1.18 16.81
N GLU A 524 -5.03 -0.69 17.40
CA GLU A 524 -4.60 -0.98 18.77
C GLU A 524 -4.28 -2.46 19.05
N SER A 525 -3.91 -3.22 18.01
CA SER A 525 -3.43 -4.60 18.17
C SER A 525 -2.04 -4.66 18.81
N SER A 526 -1.70 -5.85 19.30
CA SER A 526 -0.34 -6.16 19.71
C SER A 526 0.66 -5.93 18.57
N THR A 527 1.88 -5.50 18.91
CA THR A 527 2.93 -5.16 17.94
C THR A 527 4.25 -5.86 18.31
N PRO A 528 5.18 -6.03 17.37
CA PRO A 528 6.50 -6.63 17.59
C PRO A 528 7.49 -5.75 18.34
N THR A 529 7.11 -4.51 18.52
CA THR A 529 7.83 -3.58 19.38
C THR A 529 7.45 -3.75 20.86
N GLY A 530 6.56 -4.72 21.16
CA GLY A 530 6.19 -5.11 22.53
C GLY A 530 4.85 -4.56 23.04
N ARG A 531 4.17 -3.66 22.28
CA ARG A 531 2.82 -3.21 22.67
C ARG A 531 1.83 -4.37 22.65
N LYS A 532 0.93 -4.42 23.63
CA LYS A 532 -0.14 -5.42 23.72
C LYS A 532 -1.50 -4.82 23.41
N MET A 533 -2.38 -5.61 22.78
CA MET A 533 -3.79 -5.24 22.58
C MET A 533 -4.51 -5.17 23.91
N VAL A 534 -5.37 -4.15 24.08
CA VAL A 534 -6.18 -3.97 25.29
C VAL A 534 -7.65 -3.84 24.89
N GLY A 535 -8.53 -4.57 25.59
CA GLY A 535 -9.98 -4.47 25.40
C GLY A 535 -10.45 -4.76 23.97
N GLY A 536 -9.80 -5.70 23.27
CA GLY A 536 -10.17 -6.11 21.92
C GLY A 536 -9.83 -5.11 20.82
N GLY A 537 -9.07 -4.04 21.12
CA GLY A 537 -8.74 -2.98 20.17
C GLY A 537 -9.96 -2.11 19.80
N SER A 538 -9.87 -1.35 18.71
CA SER A 538 -10.95 -0.47 18.21
C SER A 538 -11.06 -0.54 16.69
N VAL A 539 -12.25 -0.22 16.16
CA VAL A 539 -12.58 -0.28 14.73
C VAL A 539 -12.95 1.10 14.22
N ASP A 540 -12.23 1.56 13.21
CA ASP A 540 -12.50 2.78 12.46
C ASP A 540 -13.22 2.42 11.15
N PHE A 541 -14.17 3.27 10.69
CA PHE A 541 -15.03 3.03 9.55
C PHE A 541 -14.98 4.17 8.55
N GLU A 542 -14.96 3.88 7.25
CA GLU A 542 -15.23 4.88 6.24
C GLU A 542 -16.70 5.31 6.20
N GLN A 543 -16.95 6.50 5.64
CA GLN A 543 -18.26 7.17 5.65
C GLN A 543 -19.42 6.32 5.09
N HIS A 544 -19.14 5.46 4.10
CA HIS A 544 -20.18 4.69 3.41
C HIS A 544 -20.51 3.34 4.05
N ILE A 545 -19.90 3.01 5.20
CA ILE A 545 -20.36 1.90 6.05
C ILE A 545 -21.60 2.37 6.82
N SER A 546 -22.70 1.59 6.75
CA SER A 546 -23.99 1.98 7.33
C SER A 546 -23.94 2.13 8.85
N GLU A 547 -24.73 3.05 9.39
CA GLU A 547 -24.84 3.21 10.85
C GLU A 547 -25.45 1.97 11.52
N ASP A 548 -26.35 1.23 10.85
CA ASP A 548 -26.86 -0.05 11.34
C ASP A 548 -25.73 -1.08 11.50
N THR A 549 -24.84 -1.20 10.51
CA THR A 549 -23.67 -2.08 10.61
C THR A 549 -22.80 -1.71 11.81
N LYS A 550 -22.50 -0.43 12.01
CA LYS A 550 -21.69 0.05 13.14
C LYS A 550 -22.35 -0.25 14.48
N LEU A 551 -23.66 0.01 14.58
CA LEU A 551 -24.43 -0.24 15.78
C LEU A 551 -24.48 -1.74 16.14
N ARG A 552 -24.71 -2.60 15.15
CA ARG A 552 -24.70 -4.06 15.34
C ARG A 552 -23.34 -4.59 15.79
N LEU A 553 -22.24 -4.10 15.19
CA LEU A 553 -20.90 -4.43 15.63
C LEU A 553 -20.63 -3.97 17.07
N SER A 554 -21.15 -2.81 17.48
CA SER A 554 -21.09 -2.36 18.87
C SER A 554 -21.84 -3.30 19.81
N TYR A 555 -23.02 -3.77 19.43
CA TYR A 555 -23.78 -4.78 20.22
C TYR A 555 -23.05 -6.14 20.30
N MET A 556 -22.28 -6.49 19.28
CA MET A 556 -21.41 -7.67 19.33
C MET A 556 -20.20 -7.48 20.24
N GLY A 557 -19.96 -6.27 20.75
CA GLY A 557 -18.89 -5.94 21.70
C GLY A 557 -17.65 -5.32 21.06
N HIS A 558 -17.67 -4.92 19.79
CA HIS A 558 -16.59 -4.14 19.19
C HIS A 558 -16.61 -2.69 19.66
N LYS A 559 -15.44 -2.12 19.91
CA LYS A 559 -15.27 -0.70 20.20
C LYS A 559 -15.23 0.09 18.89
N VAL A 560 -16.40 0.62 18.51
CA VAL A 560 -16.58 1.41 17.29
C VAL A 560 -16.12 2.85 17.49
N ARG A 561 -15.34 3.39 16.53
CA ARG A 561 -14.95 4.80 16.49
C ARG A 561 -15.43 5.43 15.17
N SER A 562 -15.78 6.72 15.20
CA SER A 562 -15.98 7.50 13.99
C SER A 562 -14.61 7.74 13.36
N GLY A 563 -14.39 7.19 12.15
CA GLY A 563 -13.06 7.03 11.60
C GLY A 563 -12.41 8.32 11.11
N THR A 564 -11.18 8.50 11.57
CA THR A 564 -10.16 9.30 10.91
C THR A 564 -9.04 8.40 10.37
N GLY A 565 -9.32 7.09 10.20
CA GLY A 565 -8.35 6.07 9.83
C GLY A 565 -7.73 6.29 8.45
N ALA A 566 -6.47 5.90 8.31
CA ALA A 566 -5.82 5.80 7.01
C ALA A 566 -6.18 4.46 6.36
N PHE A 567 -7.22 4.44 5.55
CA PHE A 567 -7.74 3.22 4.90
C PHE A 567 -6.92 2.76 3.68
N GLY A 568 -5.64 3.13 3.66
CA GLY A 568 -4.66 2.72 2.68
C GLY A 568 -4.81 3.38 1.31
N GLY A 569 -4.20 2.76 0.32
CA GLY A 569 -4.30 3.12 -1.10
C GLY A 569 -4.02 1.87 -1.92
N TYR A 570 -4.99 1.44 -2.69
CA TYR A 570 -4.96 0.21 -3.49
C TYR A 570 -4.49 0.48 -4.92
N GLN A 571 -3.75 -0.48 -5.48
CA GLN A 571 -3.52 -0.60 -6.92
C GLN A 571 -3.62 -2.08 -7.30
N GLY A 572 -4.19 -2.40 -8.46
CA GLY A 572 -4.31 -3.79 -8.89
C GLY A 572 -4.43 -3.97 -10.39
N ILE A 573 -3.85 -5.05 -10.91
CA ILE A 573 -3.97 -5.48 -12.30
C ILE A 573 -4.43 -6.92 -12.32
N TRP A 574 -5.64 -7.14 -12.82
CA TRP A 574 -6.15 -8.47 -13.11
C TRP A 574 -5.88 -8.85 -14.56
N LYS A 575 -5.39 -10.06 -14.79
CA LYS A 575 -5.09 -10.61 -16.13
C LYS A 575 -6.09 -11.67 -16.51
N LYS A 576 -6.64 -11.59 -17.73
CA LYS A 576 -7.31 -12.70 -18.43
C LYS A 576 -6.40 -13.19 -19.56
N SER A 577 -6.21 -14.49 -19.67
CA SER A 577 -5.21 -15.04 -20.58
C SER A 577 -5.71 -15.27 -22.01
N ASN A 578 -6.98 -15.59 -22.24
CA ASN A 578 -7.51 -15.92 -23.55
C ASN A 578 -8.80 -15.18 -23.91
N PRO A 579 -8.80 -14.20 -24.82
CA PRO A 579 -7.61 -13.45 -25.27
C PRO A 579 -7.00 -12.67 -24.11
N ARG A 580 -5.69 -12.41 -24.14
CA ARG A 580 -5.04 -11.64 -23.08
C ARG A 580 -5.61 -10.23 -22.98
N ARG A 581 -6.03 -9.90 -21.78
CA ARG A 581 -6.50 -8.55 -21.39
C ARG A 581 -6.08 -8.26 -19.95
N TYR A 582 -5.78 -7.01 -19.69
CA TYR A 582 -5.51 -6.50 -18.35
C TYR A 582 -6.65 -5.61 -17.90
N PHE A 583 -7.06 -5.77 -16.66
CA PHE A 583 -8.08 -4.95 -16.00
C PHE A 583 -7.40 -4.21 -14.84
N GLY A 584 -7.18 -2.90 -15.03
CA GLY A 584 -6.50 -2.05 -14.05
C GLY A 584 -7.49 -1.37 -13.11
N GLY A 585 -7.14 -1.33 -11.83
CA GLY A 585 -7.86 -0.59 -10.79
C GLY A 585 -6.90 0.28 -9.98
N SER A 586 -7.37 1.47 -9.55
CA SER A 586 -6.59 2.45 -8.81
C SER A 586 -7.45 3.15 -7.76
N ASP A 587 -6.88 3.40 -6.58
CA ASP A 587 -7.60 3.89 -5.41
C ASP A 587 -7.91 5.39 -5.46
N PRO A 588 -9.17 5.82 -5.29
CA PRO A 588 -9.53 7.23 -5.17
C PRO A 588 -9.10 7.88 -3.85
N ARG A 589 -8.64 7.10 -2.85
CA ARG A 589 -8.05 7.63 -1.60
C ARG A 589 -6.66 8.21 -1.82
N LYS A 590 -6.10 8.00 -3.00
CA LYS A 590 -4.86 8.59 -3.50
C LYS A 590 -5.13 9.35 -4.80
N ASP A 591 -4.16 10.12 -5.28
CA ASP A 591 -4.22 10.72 -6.61
C ASP A 591 -4.06 9.66 -7.74
N GLY A 592 -4.11 8.39 -7.40
CA GLY A 592 -3.78 7.22 -8.18
C GLY A 592 -4.44 7.12 -9.54
N CYS A 593 -3.74 6.51 -10.49
CA CYS A 593 -4.23 6.29 -11.85
C CYS A 593 -3.75 4.94 -12.41
N ALA A 594 -4.66 4.21 -13.04
CA ALA A 594 -4.35 3.09 -13.91
C ALA A 594 -4.23 3.62 -15.36
N ILE A 595 -3.09 3.42 -16.00
CA ILE A 595 -2.85 3.82 -17.39
C ILE A 595 -2.39 2.60 -18.18
N GLY A 596 -2.94 2.38 -19.38
CA GLY A 596 -2.59 1.25 -20.23
C GLY A 596 -2.91 1.50 -21.71
N TYR A 597 -2.48 0.55 -22.59
CA TYR A 597 -2.67 0.66 -24.05
C TYR A 597 -2.82 -0.72 -24.71
#